data_665829bb9742f00d30d0996231d30d3b
#
_entry.id   665829bb9742f00d30d0996231d30d3b
#
_cell.length_a   1.000
_cell.length_b   1.000
_cell.length_c   1.000
_cell.angle_alpha   90.00
_cell.angle_beta   90.00
_cell.angle_gamma   90.00
#
_symmetry.space_group_name_H-M   'P 1'
#
loop_
_entity.id
_entity.type
_entity.pdbx_description
1 polymer ?
#
loop_
_entity_poly.entity_id
_entity_poly.type
_entity_poly.pdbx_seq_one_letter_code
_entity_poly.pdbx_strand_id
1 'polypeptide(L)'
;VGDKAINFNRRDLIATMGAAAAGHALIADSVSHANNPAANVDDRHSTIKITGMRATWVNPNVFLRIETNHGIIGWGDLKGVDPRVSKPLAESLFELINGENPTRIEHLWQKIFRAHRDIRGGPFLIHTLAAIDMALWDIAGKLWGVPVYRLLGGPTRDRIRVYHTKQAVKIPAAPEEHSGTPAAIDAIVERIKDARKKVGPTGAVMFDAHSAIPPATLIQLASALKPYDLLFIEEPAVPGNIEVFKRLKQHISIPLAAGERDRTIYEMLPYLLHRCLDILQPDCCHTGGITSMKKIATLAEAFFVPLAPHCTASNLGIAASLHVTASIPFFLIHEFYPENGGFNPKGIMRMEWKVDADGYVGLPNGPGLGIDVDEKKLEEEGKKPQTYRWPGRTLKDGSIADY
;
A
#
# COMPACT_ATOMS: atom_id res chain seq x y z
N VAL A 1 -49.88 -10.61 38.61
CA VAL A 1 -48.95 -9.56 38.20
C VAL A 1 -49.35 -9.18 36.79
N GLY A 2 -50.00 -7.98 36.65
CA GLY A 2 -50.73 -7.61 35.45
C GLY A 2 -49.88 -7.20 34.27
N ASP A 3 -50.26 -7.69 33.09
CA ASP A 3 -49.86 -7.24 31.78
C ASP A 3 -50.40 -5.82 31.54
N LYS A 4 -49.49 -4.84 31.49
CA LYS A 4 -49.80 -3.52 30.94
C LYS A 4 -49.58 -3.54 29.42
N ALA A 5 -50.65 -3.70 28.68
CA ALA A 5 -50.68 -3.44 27.24
C ALA A 5 -50.34 -1.96 26.99
N ILE A 6 -49.26 -1.69 26.27
CA ILE A 6 -48.93 -0.33 25.83
C ILE A 6 -49.81 -0.01 24.63
N ASN A 7 -50.82 0.81 24.87
CA ASN A 7 -51.73 1.33 23.84
C ASN A 7 -51.02 2.48 23.09
N PHE A 8 -50.50 2.23 21.90
CA PHE A 8 -50.09 3.29 20.99
C PHE A 8 -51.31 3.93 20.32
N ASN A 9 -51.51 5.19 20.55
CA ASN A 9 -52.59 5.94 19.93
C ASN A 9 -52.15 6.40 18.50
N ARG A 10 -53.11 6.60 17.60
CA ARG A 10 -52.86 7.02 16.21
C ARG A 10 -52.06 8.33 16.08
N ARG A 11 -52.09 9.21 17.08
CA ARG A 11 -51.31 10.48 17.08
C ARG A 11 -49.83 10.23 17.30
N ASP A 12 -49.46 9.25 18.13
CA ASP A 12 -48.05 8.90 18.40
C ASP A 12 -47.42 8.21 17.17
N LEU A 13 -48.24 7.44 16.43
CA LEU A 13 -47.79 6.83 15.16
C LEU A 13 -47.52 7.87 14.06
N ILE A 14 -48.38 8.90 13.97
CA ILE A 14 -48.22 9.99 13.01
C ILE A 14 -47.03 10.88 13.38
N ALA A 15 -46.78 11.12 14.67
CA ALA A 15 -45.61 11.87 15.13
C ALA A 15 -44.29 11.13 14.86
N THR A 16 -44.25 9.80 15.03
CA THR A 16 -43.06 8.96 14.70
C THR A 16 -42.85 8.88 13.20
N MET A 17 -43.90 8.80 12.39
CA MET A 17 -43.75 8.83 10.91
C MET A 17 -43.31 10.21 10.39
N GLY A 18 -43.79 11.30 11.03
CA GLY A 18 -43.34 12.66 10.72
C GLY A 18 -41.86 12.90 11.07
N ALA A 19 -41.40 12.37 12.20
CA ALA A 19 -39.97 12.45 12.59
C ALA A 19 -39.07 11.62 11.68
N ALA A 20 -39.53 10.45 11.23
CA ALA A 20 -38.80 9.63 10.26
C ALA A 20 -38.72 10.32 8.88
N ALA A 21 -39.82 10.93 8.42
CA ALA A 21 -39.84 11.70 7.17
C ALA A 21 -38.97 12.97 7.24
N ALA A 22 -38.94 13.67 8.37
CA ALA A 22 -38.07 14.80 8.61
C ALA A 22 -36.57 14.37 8.69
N GLY A 23 -36.28 13.21 9.29
CA GLY A 23 -34.96 12.64 9.31
C GLY A 23 -34.46 12.26 7.91
N HIS A 24 -35.31 11.71 7.07
CA HIS A 24 -34.99 11.42 5.66
C HIS A 24 -34.80 12.70 4.83
N ALA A 25 -35.59 13.75 5.08
CA ALA A 25 -35.43 15.04 4.42
C ALA A 25 -34.13 15.73 4.83
N LEU A 26 -33.71 15.67 6.09
CA LEU A 26 -32.44 16.22 6.56
C LEU A 26 -31.23 15.47 6.02
N ILE A 27 -31.33 14.14 5.84
CA ILE A 27 -30.29 13.34 5.19
C ILE A 27 -30.25 13.64 3.68
N ALA A 28 -31.41 13.78 3.04
CA ALA A 28 -31.51 14.15 1.63
C ALA A 28 -30.96 15.58 1.37
N ASP A 29 -31.24 16.53 2.27
CA ASP A 29 -30.78 17.93 2.13
C ASP A 29 -29.27 18.09 2.37
N SER A 30 -28.67 17.25 3.22
CA SER A 30 -27.20 17.22 3.40
C SER A 30 -26.44 16.63 2.20
N VAL A 31 -27.14 15.93 1.30
CA VAL A 31 -26.59 15.34 0.06
C VAL A 31 -26.91 16.21 -1.17
N SER A 32 -27.83 17.15 -1.06
CA SER A 32 -28.34 17.98 -2.18
C SER A 32 -27.50 19.22 -2.47
N HIS A 33 -26.19 19.18 -2.39
CA HIS A 33 -25.41 20.22 -3.05
C HIS A 33 -25.33 19.92 -4.55
N ALA A 34 -25.88 20.85 -5.35
CA ALA A 34 -26.18 20.77 -6.77
C ALA A 34 -25.03 20.38 -7.72
N ASN A 35 -23.86 20.01 -7.22
CA ASN A 35 -22.69 19.54 -7.96
C ASN A 35 -22.02 18.31 -7.33
N ASN A 36 -22.72 17.56 -6.48
CA ASN A 36 -22.15 16.32 -5.96
C ASN A 36 -22.34 15.17 -6.97
N PRO A 37 -21.28 14.68 -7.64
CA PRO A 37 -21.39 13.56 -8.56
C PRO A 37 -22.01 12.30 -7.95
N ALA A 38 -21.90 12.14 -6.63
CA ALA A 38 -22.48 11.02 -5.89
C ALA A 38 -24.02 10.96 -5.98
N ALA A 39 -24.71 12.09 -6.18
CA ALA A 39 -26.16 12.12 -6.37
C ALA A 39 -26.63 11.33 -7.61
N ASN A 40 -25.71 11.02 -8.53
CA ASN A 40 -25.96 10.29 -9.77
C ASN A 40 -25.58 8.80 -9.68
N VAL A 41 -25.13 8.32 -8.51
CA VAL A 41 -24.72 6.93 -8.34
C VAL A 41 -25.82 6.16 -7.61
N ASP A 42 -26.52 5.35 -8.36
CA ASP A 42 -27.43 4.32 -7.84
C ASP A 42 -26.73 2.96 -8.02
N ASP A 43 -26.65 2.15 -6.99
CA ASP A 43 -25.98 0.84 -7.00
C ASP A 43 -26.48 -0.12 -8.09
N ARG A 44 -27.77 0.01 -8.47
CA ARG A 44 -28.37 -0.86 -9.49
C ARG A 44 -28.45 -0.21 -10.88
N HIS A 45 -28.49 1.12 -10.94
CA HIS A 45 -28.72 1.88 -12.15
C HIS A 45 -27.71 3.02 -12.34
N SER A 46 -26.56 2.92 -11.68
CA SER A 46 -25.52 3.93 -11.82
C SER A 46 -25.17 4.18 -13.29
N THR A 47 -25.23 5.43 -13.70
CA THR A 47 -24.89 5.85 -15.06
C THR A 47 -23.38 6.06 -15.25
N ILE A 48 -22.58 6.04 -14.17
CA ILE A 48 -21.14 6.21 -14.27
C ILE A 48 -20.49 4.95 -14.86
N LYS A 49 -19.68 5.16 -15.88
CA LYS A 49 -18.97 4.11 -16.60
C LYS A 49 -17.54 4.53 -16.89
N ILE A 50 -16.66 3.57 -16.88
CA ILE A 50 -15.30 3.72 -17.39
C ILE A 50 -15.38 3.87 -18.90
N THR A 51 -14.74 4.89 -19.45
CA THR A 51 -14.77 5.23 -20.89
C THR A 51 -13.40 5.27 -21.53
N GLY A 52 -12.34 5.31 -20.76
CA GLY A 52 -10.98 5.35 -21.26
C GLY A 52 -9.96 4.96 -20.22
N MET A 53 -8.80 4.50 -20.69
CA MET A 53 -7.61 4.34 -19.89
C MET A 53 -6.38 4.72 -20.71
N ARG A 54 -5.45 5.41 -20.07
CA ARG A 54 -4.15 5.74 -20.65
C ARG A 54 -3.04 5.31 -19.70
N ALA A 55 -2.05 4.62 -20.24
CA ALA A 55 -0.85 4.21 -19.53
C ALA A 55 0.35 5.05 -20.02
N THR A 56 0.89 5.90 -19.15
CA THR A 56 2.02 6.80 -19.48
C THR A 56 3.26 6.33 -18.75
N TRP A 57 4.27 5.92 -19.51
CA TRP A 57 5.56 5.53 -18.96
C TRP A 57 6.44 6.75 -18.71
N VAL A 58 6.76 7.01 -17.46
CA VAL A 58 7.80 7.94 -17.01
C VAL A 58 8.67 7.20 -16.02
N ASN A 59 9.88 6.88 -16.47
CA ASN A 59 10.80 5.98 -15.77
C ASN A 59 10.97 6.33 -14.28
N PRO A 60 10.94 5.34 -13.36
CA PRO A 60 10.84 3.91 -13.63
C PRO A 60 9.40 3.36 -13.68
N ASN A 61 8.36 4.18 -13.49
CA ASN A 61 6.98 3.76 -13.31
C ASN A 61 6.11 3.94 -14.57
N VAL A 62 4.96 3.29 -14.58
CA VAL A 62 3.86 3.56 -15.51
C VAL A 62 2.68 4.13 -14.73
N PHE A 63 2.21 5.30 -15.12
CA PHE A 63 1.07 5.95 -14.49
C PHE A 63 -0.20 5.67 -15.27
N LEU A 64 -1.20 5.11 -14.59
CA LEU A 64 -2.50 4.81 -15.18
C LEU A 64 -3.46 5.95 -14.91
N ARG A 65 -4.14 6.40 -15.97
CA ARG A 65 -5.22 7.37 -15.93
C ARG A 65 -6.49 6.69 -16.42
N ILE A 66 -7.50 6.53 -15.55
CA ILE A 66 -8.81 5.96 -15.91
C ILE A 66 -9.84 7.07 -15.98
N GLU A 67 -10.58 7.11 -17.07
CA GLU A 67 -11.59 8.12 -17.38
C GLU A 67 -12.99 7.56 -17.19
N THR A 68 -13.93 8.44 -16.84
CA THR A 68 -15.35 8.11 -16.76
C THR A 68 -16.19 9.06 -17.61
N ASN A 69 -17.40 8.60 -17.99
CA ASN A 69 -18.39 9.43 -18.69
C ASN A 69 -18.91 10.61 -17.84
N HIS A 70 -18.60 10.66 -16.55
CA HIS A 70 -18.90 11.80 -15.66
C HIS A 70 -17.74 12.79 -15.56
N GLY A 71 -16.67 12.63 -16.34
CA GLY A 71 -15.48 13.49 -16.29
C GLY A 71 -14.60 13.31 -15.05
N ILE A 72 -14.89 12.31 -14.23
CA ILE A 72 -14.05 11.96 -13.07
C ILE A 72 -12.89 11.10 -13.56
N ILE A 73 -11.67 11.47 -13.12
CA ILE A 73 -10.43 10.79 -13.50
C ILE A 73 -9.80 10.19 -12.25
N GLY A 74 -9.43 8.92 -12.34
CA GLY A 74 -8.65 8.23 -11.32
C GLY A 74 -7.23 7.93 -11.77
N TRP A 75 -6.32 7.92 -10.80
CA TRP A 75 -4.90 7.71 -11.02
C TRP A 75 -4.37 6.50 -10.26
N GLY A 76 -3.44 5.77 -10.89
CA GLY A 76 -2.74 4.64 -10.28
C GLY A 76 -1.26 4.63 -10.62
N ASP A 77 -0.46 4.03 -9.72
CA ASP A 77 0.99 3.90 -9.83
C ASP A 77 1.36 2.43 -10.08
N LEU A 78 1.83 2.12 -11.27
CA LEU A 78 2.31 0.81 -11.65
C LEU A 78 3.84 0.82 -11.59
N LYS A 79 4.40 0.16 -10.59
CA LYS A 79 5.84 0.11 -10.33
C LYS A 79 6.36 -1.31 -10.10
N GLY A 80 7.69 -1.45 -10.02
CA GLY A 80 8.36 -2.68 -9.62
C GLY A 80 8.35 -3.79 -10.66
N VAL A 81 7.91 -3.50 -11.89
CA VAL A 81 7.93 -4.41 -13.04
C VAL A 81 8.35 -3.65 -14.29
N ASP A 82 8.89 -4.38 -15.27
CA ASP A 82 9.39 -3.77 -16.52
C ASP A 82 8.28 -3.01 -17.26
N PRO A 83 8.40 -1.67 -17.44
CA PRO A 83 7.39 -0.86 -18.12
C PRO A 83 7.12 -1.26 -19.58
N ARG A 84 8.09 -1.88 -20.25
CA ARG A 84 7.94 -2.37 -21.64
C ARG A 84 6.95 -3.53 -21.75
N VAL A 85 6.72 -4.24 -20.64
CA VAL A 85 5.77 -5.34 -20.53
C VAL A 85 4.47 -4.89 -19.83
N SER A 86 4.62 -4.17 -18.74
CA SER A 86 3.48 -3.80 -17.90
C SER A 86 2.57 -2.74 -18.53
N LYS A 87 3.11 -1.82 -19.34
CA LYS A 87 2.28 -0.84 -20.08
C LYS A 87 1.34 -1.52 -21.08
N PRO A 88 1.79 -2.38 -22.02
CA PRO A 88 0.89 -3.13 -22.91
C PRO A 88 -0.08 -4.05 -22.15
N LEU A 89 0.37 -4.64 -21.05
CA LEU A 89 -0.52 -5.46 -20.21
C LEU A 89 -1.67 -4.63 -19.64
N ALA A 90 -1.38 -3.44 -19.12
CA ALA A 90 -2.41 -2.53 -18.61
C ALA A 90 -3.42 -2.19 -19.72
N GLU A 91 -2.94 -1.87 -20.93
CA GLU A 91 -3.78 -1.56 -22.08
C GLU A 91 -4.68 -2.76 -22.47
N SER A 92 -4.18 -3.99 -22.39
CA SER A 92 -4.98 -5.21 -22.61
C SER A 92 -6.02 -5.43 -21.49
N LEU A 93 -5.66 -5.19 -20.22
CA LEU A 93 -6.60 -5.35 -19.10
C LEU A 93 -7.76 -4.36 -19.16
N PHE A 94 -7.58 -3.23 -19.83
CA PHE A 94 -8.65 -2.24 -20.03
C PHE A 94 -9.90 -2.83 -20.72
N GLU A 95 -9.73 -3.79 -21.61
CA GLU A 95 -10.86 -4.45 -22.30
C GLU A 95 -11.84 -5.10 -21.29
N LEU A 96 -11.34 -5.57 -20.16
CA LEU A 96 -12.15 -6.19 -19.11
C LEU A 96 -12.98 -5.18 -18.29
N ILE A 97 -12.57 -3.93 -18.26
CA ILE A 97 -13.18 -2.91 -17.40
C ILE A 97 -13.88 -1.81 -18.18
N ASN A 98 -13.67 -1.69 -19.49
CA ASN A 98 -14.33 -0.70 -20.34
C ASN A 98 -15.85 -0.85 -20.28
N GLY A 99 -16.57 0.27 -20.09
CA GLY A 99 -18.02 0.30 -19.95
C GLY A 99 -18.57 -0.16 -18.60
N GLU A 100 -17.73 -0.66 -17.71
CA GLU A 100 -18.11 -1.09 -16.35
C GLU A 100 -18.28 0.10 -15.41
N ASN A 101 -19.02 -0.11 -14.32
CA ASN A 101 -19.14 0.86 -13.25
C ASN A 101 -17.87 0.84 -12.36
N PRO A 102 -17.10 1.95 -12.29
CA PRO A 102 -15.85 2.00 -11.54
C PRO A 102 -16.03 1.84 -10.02
N THR A 103 -17.24 2.04 -9.48
CA THR A 103 -17.48 1.88 -8.03
C THR A 103 -17.63 0.41 -7.60
N ARG A 104 -17.76 -0.51 -8.56
CA ARG A 104 -17.75 -1.96 -8.29
C ARG A 104 -16.34 -2.50 -8.16
N ILE A 105 -15.53 -1.87 -7.31
CA ILE A 105 -14.08 -2.09 -7.22
C ILE A 105 -13.71 -3.56 -7.01
N GLU A 106 -14.30 -4.20 -5.99
CA GLU A 106 -14.05 -5.64 -5.73
C GLU A 106 -14.45 -6.52 -6.90
N HIS A 107 -15.58 -6.22 -7.56
CA HIS A 107 -16.02 -6.98 -8.72
C HIS A 107 -15.02 -6.88 -9.87
N LEU A 108 -14.52 -5.68 -10.17
CA LEU A 108 -13.54 -5.45 -11.23
C LEU A 108 -12.18 -6.08 -10.88
N TRP A 109 -11.77 -5.98 -9.63
CA TRP A 109 -10.59 -6.67 -9.12
C TRP A 109 -10.68 -8.18 -9.38
N GLN A 110 -11.79 -8.80 -8.99
CA GLN A 110 -12.03 -10.23 -9.18
C GLN A 110 -12.15 -10.61 -10.67
N LYS A 111 -12.77 -9.74 -11.47
CA LYS A 111 -12.93 -9.96 -12.92
C LYS A 111 -11.55 -10.07 -13.58
N ILE A 112 -10.63 -9.14 -13.31
CA ILE A 112 -9.27 -9.16 -13.84
C ILE A 112 -8.50 -10.38 -13.31
N PHE A 113 -8.51 -10.61 -12.00
CA PHE A 113 -7.77 -11.68 -11.35
C PHE A 113 -8.21 -13.07 -11.83
N ARG A 114 -9.51 -13.29 -12.01
CA ARG A 114 -10.07 -14.60 -12.43
C ARG A 114 -9.99 -14.83 -13.92
N ALA A 115 -10.07 -13.78 -14.75
CA ALA A 115 -9.87 -13.89 -16.19
C ALA A 115 -8.48 -14.45 -16.54
N HIS A 116 -7.50 -14.23 -15.68
CA HIS A 116 -6.10 -14.65 -15.87
C HIS A 116 -5.72 -15.86 -15.00
N ARG A 117 -6.56 -16.88 -15.00
CA ARG A 117 -6.43 -18.06 -14.14
C ARG A 117 -5.03 -18.67 -14.10
N ASP A 118 -4.37 -18.76 -15.23
CA ASP A 118 -3.10 -19.48 -15.36
C ASP A 118 -1.87 -18.63 -14.96
N ILE A 119 -2.03 -17.30 -14.90
CA ILE A 119 -0.95 -16.36 -14.56
C ILE A 119 -1.25 -15.49 -13.34
N ARG A 120 -2.40 -15.70 -12.68
CA ARG A 120 -2.75 -14.96 -11.47
C ARG A 120 -1.74 -15.26 -10.35
N GLY A 121 -1.39 -14.24 -9.57
CA GLY A 121 -0.33 -14.33 -8.56
C GLY A 121 1.03 -13.86 -9.05
N GLY A 122 1.29 -13.79 -10.35
CA GLY A 122 2.54 -13.25 -10.88
C GLY A 122 2.67 -11.73 -10.72
N PRO A 123 3.93 -11.20 -10.59
CA PRO A 123 4.13 -9.77 -10.32
C PRO A 123 3.57 -8.87 -11.42
N PHE A 124 3.73 -9.21 -12.69
CA PHE A 124 3.24 -8.39 -13.79
C PHE A 124 1.74 -8.16 -13.72
N LEU A 125 0.95 -9.23 -13.49
CA LEU A 125 -0.50 -9.11 -13.39
C LEU A 125 -0.90 -8.35 -12.11
N ILE A 126 -0.35 -8.72 -10.96
CA ILE A 126 -0.82 -8.18 -9.68
C ILE A 126 -0.40 -6.71 -9.49
N HIS A 127 0.80 -6.30 -9.93
CA HIS A 127 1.20 -4.89 -9.89
C HIS A 127 0.35 -4.04 -10.86
N THR A 128 0.04 -4.56 -12.05
CA THR A 128 -0.85 -3.87 -13.00
C THR A 128 -2.27 -3.74 -12.43
N LEU A 129 -2.78 -4.81 -11.83
CA LEU A 129 -4.07 -4.81 -11.14
C LEU A 129 -4.08 -3.81 -9.96
N ALA A 130 -2.98 -3.72 -9.20
CA ALA A 130 -2.83 -2.75 -8.12
C ALA A 130 -3.01 -1.30 -8.59
N ALA A 131 -2.38 -0.95 -9.71
CA ALA A 131 -2.51 0.39 -10.28
C ALA A 131 -3.95 0.69 -10.77
N ILE A 132 -4.62 -0.30 -11.36
CA ILE A 132 -6.04 -0.17 -11.75
C ILE A 132 -6.90 0.00 -10.49
N ASP A 133 -6.70 -0.82 -9.46
CA ASP A 133 -7.43 -0.75 -8.18
C ASP A 133 -7.28 0.63 -7.52
N MET A 134 -6.07 1.17 -7.46
CA MET A 134 -5.82 2.52 -6.93
C MET A 134 -6.61 3.57 -7.69
N ALA A 135 -6.63 3.50 -9.04
CA ALA A 135 -7.38 4.44 -9.87
C ALA A 135 -8.89 4.33 -9.64
N LEU A 136 -9.42 3.13 -9.42
CA LEU A 136 -10.83 2.91 -9.11
C LEU A 136 -11.21 3.49 -7.73
N TRP A 137 -10.37 3.31 -6.72
CA TRP A 137 -10.55 3.93 -5.41
C TRP A 137 -10.44 5.45 -5.47
N ASP A 138 -9.54 5.98 -6.28
CA ASP A 138 -9.41 7.43 -6.52
C ASP A 138 -10.68 8.00 -7.15
N ILE A 139 -11.25 7.32 -8.17
CA ILE A 139 -12.55 7.68 -8.76
C ILE A 139 -13.65 7.66 -7.69
N ALA A 140 -13.74 6.60 -6.89
CA ALA A 140 -14.77 6.47 -5.87
C ALA A 140 -14.69 7.60 -4.84
N GLY A 141 -13.49 7.89 -4.32
CA GLY A 141 -13.29 8.99 -3.37
C GLY A 141 -13.62 10.36 -3.97
N LYS A 142 -13.25 10.62 -5.22
CA LYS A 142 -13.60 11.85 -5.95
C LYS A 142 -15.09 11.96 -6.23
N LEU A 143 -15.72 10.85 -6.60
CA LEU A 143 -17.17 10.79 -6.84
C LEU A 143 -17.97 11.18 -5.60
N TRP A 144 -17.58 10.69 -4.44
CA TRP A 144 -18.27 10.99 -3.17
C TRP A 144 -17.69 12.19 -2.41
N GLY A 145 -16.65 12.84 -2.95
CA GLY A 145 -16.04 14.03 -2.36
C GLY A 145 -15.29 13.77 -1.05
N VAL A 146 -14.78 12.55 -0.85
CA VAL A 146 -14.11 12.13 0.39
C VAL A 146 -12.75 11.48 0.13
N PRO A 147 -11.80 11.56 1.07
CA PRO A 147 -10.57 10.78 1.02
C PRO A 147 -10.86 9.27 1.07
N VAL A 148 -10.05 8.46 0.40
CA VAL A 148 -10.27 7.00 0.31
C VAL A 148 -10.37 6.33 1.68
N TYR A 149 -9.57 6.73 2.68
CA TYR A 149 -9.66 6.12 4.02
C TYR A 149 -11.06 6.22 4.65
N ARG A 150 -11.86 7.23 4.28
CA ARG A 150 -13.27 7.36 4.73
C ARG A 150 -14.13 6.22 4.19
N LEU A 151 -13.88 5.80 2.95
CA LEU A 151 -14.59 4.68 2.32
C LEU A 151 -14.13 3.32 2.88
N LEU A 152 -12.92 3.26 3.44
CA LEU A 152 -12.35 2.06 4.06
C LEU A 152 -12.78 1.87 5.54
N GLY A 153 -13.71 2.67 6.05
CA GLY A 153 -14.22 2.58 7.41
C GLY A 153 -13.83 3.77 8.31
N GLY A 154 -13.14 4.76 7.75
CA GLY A 154 -12.68 5.95 8.46
C GLY A 154 -11.32 5.76 9.15
N PRO A 155 -10.74 6.84 9.70
CA PRO A 155 -9.42 6.78 10.29
C PRO A 155 -9.48 6.16 11.69
N THR A 156 -8.51 5.29 11.98
CA THR A 156 -8.23 4.75 13.32
C THR A 156 -7.16 5.57 14.06
N ARG A 157 -6.55 6.54 13.37
CA ARG A 157 -5.50 7.45 13.87
C ARG A 157 -5.54 8.77 13.12
N ASP A 158 -5.03 9.84 13.75
CA ASP A 158 -5.01 11.18 13.17
C ASP A 158 -3.70 11.49 12.42
N ARG A 159 -2.65 10.73 12.68
CA ARG A 159 -1.33 10.81 12.03
C ARG A 159 -0.67 9.44 11.98
N ILE A 160 0.24 9.25 11.02
CA ILE A 160 0.89 7.96 10.76
C ILE A 160 2.37 8.07 11.13
N ARG A 161 2.85 7.17 12.01
CA ARG A 161 4.25 7.05 12.35
C ARG A 161 5.04 6.55 11.15
N VAL A 162 6.17 7.19 10.85
CA VAL A 162 6.99 6.86 9.68
C VAL A 162 8.47 6.70 10.02
N TYR A 163 9.22 5.98 9.21
CA TYR A 163 10.67 5.90 9.31
C TYR A 163 11.38 6.59 8.13
N HIS A 164 12.70 6.59 8.09
CA HIS A 164 13.60 7.51 7.40
C HIS A 164 13.50 8.94 7.97
N THR A 165 13.42 9.01 9.29
CA THR A 165 13.35 10.24 10.09
C THR A 165 14.51 10.30 11.07
N LYS A 166 14.56 11.36 11.88
CA LYS A 166 15.53 11.46 12.98
C LYS A 166 15.25 10.42 14.09
N GLN A 167 14.00 9.96 14.21
CA GLN A 167 13.55 9.05 15.27
C GLN A 167 13.55 7.58 14.84
N ALA A 168 13.58 7.30 13.54
CA ALA A 168 13.47 5.94 13.03
C ALA A 168 14.23 5.79 11.71
N VAL A 169 15.12 4.79 11.64
CA VAL A 169 15.98 4.54 10.48
C VAL A 169 16.02 3.04 10.14
N LYS A 170 16.05 2.74 8.86
CA LYS A 170 16.28 1.41 8.30
C LYS A 170 17.66 1.36 7.64
N ILE A 171 18.46 0.37 7.96
CA ILE A 171 19.82 0.16 7.44
C ILE A 171 19.78 -1.07 6.53
N PRO A 172 19.93 -0.90 5.21
CA PRO A 172 19.96 -2.04 4.29
C PRO A 172 21.33 -2.73 4.32
N ALA A 173 21.38 -4.03 4.03
CA ALA A 173 22.60 -4.75 3.77
C ALA A 173 23.28 -4.20 2.50
N ALA A 174 24.60 -4.05 2.53
CA ALA A 174 25.37 -3.71 1.34
C ALA A 174 25.78 -4.99 0.58
N PRO A 175 25.93 -4.96 -0.76
CA PRO A 175 26.25 -6.16 -1.55
C PRO A 175 27.49 -6.92 -1.07
N GLU A 176 28.53 -6.21 -0.65
CA GLU A 176 29.76 -6.80 -0.10
C GLU A 176 29.55 -7.53 1.23
N GLU A 177 28.48 -7.25 1.93
CA GLU A 177 28.14 -7.86 3.22
C GLU A 177 27.40 -9.21 3.05
N HIS A 178 26.95 -9.53 1.85
CA HIS A 178 26.24 -10.79 1.55
C HIS A 178 27.17 -12.02 1.67
N SER A 179 28.48 -11.82 1.67
CA SER A 179 29.47 -12.91 1.74
C SER A 179 29.39 -13.75 3.03
N GLY A 180 28.80 -13.22 4.08
CA GLY A 180 28.68 -13.91 5.37
C GLY A 180 30.00 -14.12 6.11
N THR A 181 31.06 -13.43 5.71
CA THR A 181 32.34 -13.46 6.42
C THR A 181 32.26 -12.73 7.77
N PRO A 182 33.15 -13.03 8.74
CA PRO A 182 33.22 -12.26 9.99
C PRO A 182 33.34 -10.75 9.75
N ALA A 183 34.15 -10.33 8.78
CA ALA A 183 34.32 -8.92 8.42
C ALA A 183 33.03 -8.28 7.91
N ALA A 184 32.22 -9.02 7.15
CA ALA A 184 30.91 -8.55 6.68
C ALA A 184 29.94 -8.38 7.85
N ILE A 185 29.92 -9.33 8.80
CA ILE A 185 29.10 -9.24 10.02
C ILE A 185 29.53 -8.01 10.84
N ASP A 186 30.83 -7.83 11.07
CA ASP A 186 31.37 -6.70 11.83
C ASP A 186 31.00 -5.35 11.18
N ALA A 187 31.06 -5.26 9.85
CA ALA A 187 30.67 -4.05 9.11
C ALA A 187 29.19 -3.69 9.33
N ILE A 188 28.28 -4.68 9.28
CA ILE A 188 26.84 -4.46 9.57
C ILE A 188 26.67 -4.01 11.02
N VAL A 189 27.32 -4.69 11.97
CA VAL A 189 27.21 -4.36 13.41
C VAL A 189 27.64 -2.92 13.68
N GLU A 190 28.77 -2.46 13.10
CA GLU A 190 29.20 -1.06 13.29
C GLU A 190 28.20 -0.05 12.68
N ARG A 191 27.62 -0.31 11.51
CA ARG A 191 26.60 0.55 10.92
C ARG A 191 25.33 0.62 11.78
N ILE A 192 24.91 -0.51 12.34
CA ILE A 192 23.75 -0.56 13.27
C ILE A 192 24.04 0.18 14.56
N LYS A 193 25.23 0.01 15.12
CA LYS A 193 25.72 0.74 16.32
C LYS A 193 25.70 2.25 16.08
N ASP A 194 26.20 2.72 14.93
CA ASP A 194 26.15 4.13 14.56
C ASP A 194 24.71 4.63 14.36
N ALA A 195 23.85 3.84 13.76
CA ALA A 195 22.44 4.16 13.63
C ALA A 195 21.76 4.30 15.00
N ARG A 196 21.98 3.37 15.92
CA ARG A 196 21.48 3.41 17.30
C ARG A 196 21.98 4.66 18.04
N LYS A 197 23.25 5.03 17.87
CA LYS A 197 23.82 6.25 18.44
C LYS A 197 23.13 7.51 17.89
N LYS A 198 22.83 7.55 16.60
CA LYS A 198 22.16 8.70 15.95
C LYS A 198 20.73 8.89 16.42
N VAL A 199 19.92 7.81 16.47
CA VAL A 199 18.52 7.91 16.87
C VAL A 199 18.30 7.93 18.39
N GLY A 200 19.35 7.65 19.17
CA GLY A 200 19.28 7.59 20.62
C GLY A 200 18.62 6.31 21.15
N PRO A 201 18.50 6.15 22.48
CA PRO A 201 18.04 4.91 23.11
C PRO A 201 16.56 4.58 22.84
N THR A 202 15.73 5.57 22.57
CA THR A 202 14.28 5.41 22.33
C THR A 202 13.87 5.41 20.86
N GLY A 203 14.82 5.72 19.96
CA GLY A 203 14.56 5.70 18.51
C GLY A 203 14.45 4.29 17.96
N ALA A 204 13.83 4.14 16.80
CA ALA A 204 13.69 2.85 16.13
C ALA A 204 14.85 2.62 15.14
N VAL A 205 15.48 1.46 15.23
CA VAL A 205 16.48 1.00 14.25
C VAL A 205 15.98 -0.32 13.67
N MET A 206 15.96 -0.41 12.35
CA MET A 206 15.64 -1.61 11.60
C MET A 206 16.82 -2.02 10.73
N PHE A 207 16.95 -3.30 10.47
CA PHE A 207 17.93 -3.84 9.54
C PHE A 207 17.20 -4.57 8.41
N ASP A 208 17.56 -4.26 7.17
CA ASP A 208 16.99 -4.88 5.98
C ASP A 208 18.04 -5.78 5.34
N ALA A 209 17.81 -7.08 5.38
CA ALA A 209 18.72 -8.08 4.83
C ALA A 209 18.54 -8.28 3.31
N HIS A 210 17.48 -7.73 2.70
CA HIS A 210 17.12 -7.89 1.28
C HIS A 210 17.19 -9.35 0.80
N SER A 211 16.90 -10.32 1.69
CA SER A 211 17.00 -11.77 1.44
C SER A 211 18.38 -12.26 0.96
N ALA A 212 19.38 -11.42 0.99
CA ALA A 212 20.70 -11.70 0.38
C ALA A 212 21.67 -12.37 1.34
N ILE A 213 21.39 -12.37 2.65
CA ILE A 213 22.25 -12.97 3.67
C ILE A 213 21.83 -14.44 3.88
N PRO A 214 22.79 -15.41 3.74
CA PRO A 214 22.45 -16.80 3.98
C PRO A 214 21.85 -17.04 5.39
N PRO A 215 20.84 -17.91 5.53
CA PRO A 215 20.11 -18.08 6.80
C PRO A 215 21.00 -18.41 8.00
N ALA A 216 22.05 -19.22 7.81
CA ALA A 216 22.99 -19.54 8.89
C ALA A 216 23.78 -18.31 9.37
N THR A 217 24.21 -17.47 8.42
CA THR A 217 24.89 -16.20 8.69
C THR A 217 23.96 -15.20 9.35
N LEU A 218 22.71 -15.12 8.89
CA LEU A 218 21.73 -14.21 9.47
C LEU A 218 21.43 -14.56 10.96
N ILE A 219 21.44 -15.84 11.32
CA ILE A 219 21.31 -16.27 12.73
C ILE A 219 22.50 -15.75 13.56
N GLN A 220 23.72 -15.85 13.04
CA GLN A 220 24.91 -15.33 13.72
C GLN A 220 24.87 -13.81 13.84
N LEU A 221 24.54 -13.13 12.75
CA LEU A 221 24.39 -11.68 12.72
C LEU A 221 23.32 -11.21 13.71
N ALA A 222 22.14 -11.84 13.75
CA ALA A 222 21.07 -11.50 14.68
C ALA A 222 21.53 -11.60 16.14
N SER A 223 22.37 -12.59 16.49
CA SER A 223 22.97 -12.68 17.81
C SER A 223 23.89 -11.50 18.13
N ALA A 224 24.70 -11.06 17.16
CA ALA A 224 25.57 -9.89 17.30
C ALA A 224 24.79 -8.56 17.36
N LEU A 225 23.63 -8.51 16.71
CA LEU A 225 22.75 -7.32 16.69
C LEU A 225 21.85 -7.19 17.92
N LYS A 226 21.70 -8.24 18.73
CA LYS A 226 20.83 -8.26 19.91
C LYS A 226 21.05 -7.08 20.87
N PRO A 227 22.29 -6.62 21.17
CA PRO A 227 22.53 -5.48 22.08
C PRO A 227 21.99 -4.12 21.58
N TYR A 228 21.58 -4.03 20.32
CA TYR A 228 21.17 -2.75 19.73
C TYR A 228 19.65 -2.58 19.64
N ASP A 229 18.84 -3.46 20.18
CA ASP A 229 17.37 -3.37 20.29
C ASP A 229 16.71 -2.98 18.96
N LEU A 230 16.93 -3.78 17.92
CA LEU A 230 16.30 -3.55 16.63
C LEU A 230 14.78 -3.73 16.73
N LEU A 231 14.04 -2.84 16.06
CA LEU A 231 12.59 -2.97 15.95
C LEU A 231 12.20 -4.22 15.16
N PHE A 232 12.95 -4.52 14.08
CA PHE A 232 12.85 -5.76 13.31
C PHE A 232 14.05 -5.97 12.37
N ILE A 233 14.17 -7.21 11.88
CA ILE A 233 14.97 -7.59 10.71
C ILE A 233 13.99 -7.82 9.55
N GLU A 234 14.18 -7.07 8.45
CA GLU A 234 13.38 -7.12 7.23
C GLU A 234 13.97 -8.09 6.24
N GLU A 235 13.11 -8.72 5.43
CA GLU A 235 13.44 -9.68 4.37
C GLU A 235 14.52 -10.70 4.76
N PRO A 236 14.27 -11.51 5.80
CA PRO A 236 15.29 -12.45 6.31
C PRO A 236 15.60 -13.60 5.35
N ALA A 237 14.77 -13.84 4.35
CA ALA A 237 14.96 -14.85 3.31
C ALA A 237 14.09 -14.55 2.09
N VAL A 238 14.43 -15.15 0.94
CA VAL A 238 13.64 -15.09 -0.29
C VAL A 238 12.27 -15.71 -0.07
N PRO A 239 11.15 -15.04 -0.52
CA PRO A 239 9.82 -15.58 -0.44
C PRO A 239 9.66 -16.96 -1.11
N GLY A 240 8.66 -17.73 -0.67
CA GLY A 240 8.30 -19.01 -1.29
C GLY A 240 8.79 -20.26 -0.56
N ASN A 241 9.78 -20.16 0.34
CA ASN A 241 10.20 -21.30 1.17
C ASN A 241 9.93 -21.04 2.65
N ILE A 242 8.72 -21.39 3.08
CA ILE A 242 8.25 -21.18 4.45
C ILE A 242 9.09 -21.89 5.52
N GLU A 243 9.73 -23.00 5.18
CA GLU A 243 10.56 -23.76 6.14
C GLU A 243 11.83 -22.98 6.54
N VAL A 244 12.36 -22.16 5.64
CA VAL A 244 13.48 -21.26 5.96
C VAL A 244 13.02 -20.21 6.99
N PHE A 245 11.87 -19.58 6.77
CA PHE A 245 11.32 -18.60 7.71
C PHE A 245 11.03 -19.22 9.10
N LYS A 246 10.48 -20.43 9.14
CA LYS A 246 10.26 -21.17 10.39
C LYS A 246 11.56 -21.42 11.12
N ARG A 247 12.62 -21.87 10.42
CA ARG A 247 13.93 -22.08 10.99
C ARG A 247 14.51 -20.77 11.54
N LEU A 248 14.45 -19.68 10.79
CA LEU A 248 14.94 -18.38 11.24
C LEU A 248 14.21 -17.93 12.50
N LYS A 249 12.87 -18.03 12.52
CA LYS A 249 12.05 -17.65 13.66
C LYS A 249 12.38 -18.45 14.93
N GLN A 250 12.78 -19.72 14.81
CA GLN A 250 13.20 -20.55 15.96
C GLN A 250 14.52 -20.08 16.58
N HIS A 251 15.41 -19.44 15.81
CA HIS A 251 16.76 -19.10 16.24
C HIS A 251 17.00 -17.60 16.43
N ILE A 252 16.15 -16.75 15.87
CA ILE A 252 16.29 -15.29 15.93
C ILE A 252 15.23 -14.74 16.89
N SER A 253 15.68 -14.04 17.94
CA SER A 253 14.80 -13.41 18.94
C SER A 253 14.40 -11.98 18.57
N ILE A 254 15.09 -11.34 17.62
CA ILE A 254 14.71 -10.03 17.06
C ILE A 254 13.45 -10.26 16.20
N PRO A 255 12.44 -9.38 16.25
CA PRO A 255 11.25 -9.52 15.41
C PRO A 255 11.62 -9.62 13.92
N LEU A 256 10.97 -10.54 13.20
CA LEU A 256 11.15 -10.73 11.76
C LEU A 256 10.00 -10.08 10.98
N ALA A 257 10.34 -9.36 9.92
CA ALA A 257 9.40 -8.68 9.04
C ALA A 257 9.66 -9.07 7.58
N ALA A 258 8.60 -9.25 6.79
CA ALA A 258 8.67 -9.44 5.34
C ALA A 258 7.29 -9.23 4.70
N GLY A 259 7.24 -9.22 3.37
CA GLY A 259 5.97 -9.17 2.64
C GLY A 259 5.95 -8.23 1.43
N GLU A 260 6.98 -7.45 1.20
CA GLU A 260 7.03 -6.49 0.09
C GLU A 260 7.00 -7.17 -1.30
N ARG A 261 7.54 -8.39 -1.37
CA ARG A 261 7.58 -9.21 -2.59
C ARG A 261 6.48 -10.27 -2.66
N ASP A 262 5.62 -10.35 -1.63
CA ASP A 262 4.46 -11.24 -1.60
C ASP A 262 3.20 -10.52 -2.09
N ARG A 263 2.31 -11.26 -2.76
CA ARG A 263 1.13 -10.71 -3.42
C ARG A 263 -0.12 -11.37 -2.87
N THR A 264 -1.14 -10.55 -2.71
CA THR A 264 -2.46 -11.00 -2.25
C THR A 264 -2.46 -11.69 -0.87
N ILE A 265 -3.63 -12.02 -0.38
CA ILE A 265 -3.81 -12.78 0.87
C ILE A 265 -3.24 -14.20 0.79
N TYR A 266 -3.14 -14.76 -0.41
CA TYR A 266 -2.75 -16.17 -0.59
C TYR A 266 -1.26 -16.39 -0.33
N GLU A 267 -0.39 -15.45 -0.70
CA GLU A 267 1.04 -15.53 -0.43
C GLU A 267 1.39 -15.11 1.01
N MET A 268 0.58 -14.21 1.62
CA MET A 268 0.78 -13.78 3.00
C MET A 268 0.30 -14.80 4.06
N LEU A 269 -0.75 -15.57 3.75
CA LEU A 269 -1.37 -16.48 4.70
C LEU A 269 -0.40 -17.54 5.29
N PRO A 270 0.51 -18.16 4.53
CA PRO A 270 1.46 -19.13 5.08
C PRO A 270 2.31 -18.60 6.24
N TYR A 271 2.77 -17.34 6.17
CA TYR A 271 3.55 -16.73 7.26
C TYR A 271 2.76 -16.64 8.57
N LEU A 272 1.49 -16.29 8.47
CA LEU A 272 0.58 -16.17 9.61
C LEU A 272 0.25 -17.53 10.20
N LEU A 273 -0.11 -18.51 9.36
CA LEU A 273 -0.42 -19.88 9.81
C LEU A 273 0.77 -20.53 10.54
N HIS A 274 1.98 -20.32 10.05
CA HIS A 274 3.20 -20.87 10.65
C HIS A 274 3.84 -19.97 11.71
N ARG A 275 3.28 -18.77 11.95
CA ARG A 275 3.77 -17.79 12.94
C ARG A 275 5.27 -17.51 12.81
N CYS A 276 5.75 -17.41 11.59
CA CYS A 276 7.17 -17.25 11.29
C CYS A 276 7.58 -15.80 10.94
N LEU A 277 6.61 -14.88 10.90
CA LEU A 277 6.83 -13.44 10.87
C LEU A 277 6.09 -12.78 12.04
N ASP A 278 6.69 -11.74 12.62
CA ASP A 278 6.10 -10.91 13.66
C ASP A 278 5.43 -9.67 13.10
N ILE A 279 5.81 -9.28 11.88
CA ILE A 279 5.36 -8.07 11.19
C ILE A 279 5.18 -8.40 9.71
N LEU A 280 4.08 -7.97 9.10
CA LEU A 280 3.90 -8.03 7.65
C LEU A 280 4.16 -6.68 7.00
N GLN A 281 4.83 -6.70 5.85
CA GLN A 281 5.23 -5.50 5.09
C GLN A 281 4.65 -5.47 3.66
N PRO A 282 3.31 -5.56 3.50
CA PRO A 282 2.73 -5.47 2.16
C PRO A 282 3.04 -4.13 1.52
N ASP A 283 3.37 -4.12 0.24
CA ASP A 283 3.41 -2.91 -0.58
C ASP A 283 2.10 -2.76 -1.36
N CYS A 284 1.43 -1.62 -1.22
CA CYS A 284 0.16 -1.36 -1.89
C CYS A 284 0.25 -1.49 -3.42
N CYS A 285 1.39 -1.12 -4.02
CA CYS A 285 1.63 -1.26 -5.44
C CYS A 285 1.91 -2.71 -5.88
N HIS A 286 2.31 -3.60 -4.96
CA HIS A 286 2.71 -4.98 -5.29
C HIS A 286 1.65 -6.02 -4.93
N THR A 287 0.83 -5.77 -3.91
CA THR A 287 -0.11 -6.77 -3.36
C THR A 287 -1.46 -6.83 -4.08
N GLY A 288 -1.70 -5.98 -5.07
CA GLY A 288 -2.98 -5.88 -5.76
C GLY A 288 -3.83 -4.68 -5.31
N GLY A 289 -3.18 -3.60 -4.85
CA GLY A 289 -3.79 -2.32 -4.56
C GLY A 289 -4.38 -2.20 -3.15
N ILE A 290 -5.16 -1.15 -2.97
CA ILE A 290 -5.85 -0.79 -1.73
C ILE A 290 -6.77 -1.93 -1.27
N THR A 291 -7.54 -2.52 -2.19
CA THR A 291 -8.45 -3.63 -1.92
C THR A 291 -7.73 -4.82 -1.31
N SER A 292 -6.63 -5.25 -1.91
CA SER A 292 -5.88 -6.41 -1.44
C SER A 292 -5.12 -6.10 -0.14
N MET A 293 -4.48 -4.94 -0.04
CA MET A 293 -3.76 -4.54 1.17
C MET A 293 -4.69 -4.43 2.38
N LYS A 294 -5.92 -3.93 2.22
CA LYS A 294 -6.92 -3.90 3.28
C LYS A 294 -7.31 -5.31 3.75
N LYS A 295 -7.46 -6.26 2.83
CA LYS A 295 -7.73 -7.68 3.16
C LYS A 295 -6.55 -8.33 3.90
N ILE A 296 -5.31 -8.06 3.46
CA ILE A 296 -4.09 -8.53 4.16
C ILE A 296 -4.07 -7.99 5.59
N ALA A 297 -4.37 -6.70 5.77
CA ALA A 297 -4.41 -6.08 7.09
C ALA A 297 -5.46 -6.72 8.01
N THR A 298 -6.66 -6.99 7.49
CA THR A 298 -7.72 -7.67 8.25
C THR A 298 -7.33 -9.11 8.62
N LEU A 299 -6.66 -9.81 7.69
CA LEU A 299 -6.16 -11.15 7.95
C LEU A 299 -5.07 -11.13 9.03
N ALA A 300 -4.09 -10.23 8.94
CA ALA A 300 -3.00 -10.08 9.91
C ALA A 300 -3.51 -9.72 11.31
N GLU A 301 -4.53 -8.86 11.40
CA GLU A 301 -5.18 -8.49 12.65
C GLU A 301 -5.73 -9.71 13.41
N ALA A 302 -6.34 -10.67 12.71
CA ALA A 302 -6.86 -11.90 13.30
C ALA A 302 -5.75 -12.78 13.93
N PHE A 303 -4.50 -12.62 13.48
CA PHE A 303 -3.32 -13.31 14.02
C PHE A 303 -2.49 -12.45 14.99
N PHE A 304 -2.93 -11.23 15.30
CA PHE A 304 -2.19 -10.25 16.12
C PHE A 304 -0.82 -9.87 15.52
N VAL A 305 -0.73 -9.82 14.20
CA VAL A 305 0.47 -9.43 13.48
C VAL A 305 0.27 -8.01 12.91
N PRO A 306 1.03 -7.00 13.38
CA PRO A 306 0.90 -5.63 12.87
C PRO A 306 1.49 -5.51 11.47
N LEU A 307 1.03 -4.47 10.74
CA LEU A 307 1.63 -4.08 9.48
C LEU A 307 2.69 -2.99 9.68
N ALA A 308 3.80 -3.13 8.95
CA ALA A 308 4.77 -2.06 8.70
C ALA A 308 4.96 -1.93 7.18
N PRO A 309 4.05 -1.30 6.45
CA PRO A 309 4.04 -1.33 4.99
C PRO A 309 5.35 -0.86 4.37
N HIS A 310 5.86 -1.65 3.41
CA HIS A 310 6.89 -1.23 2.48
C HIS A 310 6.31 -0.19 1.53
N CYS A 311 7.07 0.86 1.22
CA CYS A 311 6.59 1.92 0.34
C CYS A 311 7.72 2.72 -0.33
N THR A 312 8.23 2.23 -1.44
CA THR A 312 9.18 2.95 -2.32
C THR A 312 8.47 3.37 -3.61
N ALA A 313 7.47 4.24 -3.51
CA ALA A 313 6.52 4.54 -4.57
C ALA A 313 6.48 6.05 -4.91
N SER A 314 5.77 6.40 -5.99
CA SER A 314 5.41 7.80 -6.25
C SER A 314 4.42 8.32 -5.21
N ASN A 315 4.12 9.63 -5.25
CA ASN A 315 3.11 10.20 -4.36
C ASN A 315 1.73 9.52 -4.47
N LEU A 316 1.38 8.93 -5.62
CA LEU A 316 0.15 8.14 -5.78
C LEU A 316 0.21 6.85 -4.95
N GLY A 317 1.28 6.08 -5.06
CA GLY A 317 1.46 4.86 -4.29
C GLY A 317 1.62 5.13 -2.79
N ILE A 318 2.35 6.19 -2.41
CA ILE A 318 2.45 6.64 -1.02
C ILE A 318 1.05 6.97 -0.46
N ALA A 319 0.27 7.79 -1.18
CA ALA A 319 -1.09 8.15 -0.75
C ALA A 319 -1.97 6.91 -0.60
N ALA A 320 -1.96 6.00 -1.58
CA ALA A 320 -2.73 4.75 -1.53
C ALA A 320 -2.39 3.91 -0.29
N SER A 321 -1.10 3.74 0.01
CA SER A 321 -0.62 3.02 1.19
C SER A 321 -1.02 3.72 2.50
N LEU A 322 -0.90 5.05 2.56
CA LEU A 322 -1.30 5.84 3.73
C LEU A 322 -2.82 5.79 3.98
N HIS A 323 -3.66 5.75 2.93
CA HIS A 323 -5.11 5.57 3.10
C HIS A 323 -5.46 4.24 3.75
N VAL A 324 -4.83 3.14 3.35
CA VAL A 324 -5.02 1.85 4.01
C VAL A 324 -4.51 1.92 5.45
N THR A 325 -3.30 2.44 5.66
CA THR A 325 -2.68 2.57 6.99
C THR A 325 -3.52 3.41 7.94
N ALA A 326 -4.15 4.46 7.45
CA ALA A 326 -5.07 5.29 8.24
C ALA A 326 -6.30 4.50 8.74
N SER A 327 -6.76 3.50 7.99
CA SER A 327 -8.02 2.78 8.23
C SER A 327 -7.88 1.42 8.92
N ILE A 328 -6.65 0.99 9.28
CA ILE A 328 -6.41 -0.30 9.93
C ILE A 328 -6.03 -0.12 11.40
N PRO A 329 -6.54 -0.93 12.33
CA PRO A 329 -6.19 -0.78 13.74
C PRO A 329 -4.78 -1.30 14.09
N PHE A 330 -4.35 -2.39 13.47
CA PHE A 330 -3.10 -3.09 13.80
C PHE A 330 -1.97 -2.65 12.87
N PHE A 331 -1.21 -1.63 13.32
CA PHE A 331 -0.17 -0.95 12.56
C PHE A 331 1.01 -0.60 13.47
N LEU A 332 2.23 -0.72 12.97
CA LEU A 332 3.46 -0.45 13.71
C LEU A 332 4.14 0.84 13.26
N ILE A 333 4.57 0.89 12.01
CA ILE A 333 5.30 2.01 11.41
C ILE A 333 5.23 1.89 9.87
N HIS A 334 5.30 3.00 9.14
CA HIS A 334 5.22 3.02 7.68
C HIS A 334 6.54 3.45 7.07
N GLU A 335 6.96 2.80 5.99
CA GLU A 335 8.08 3.28 5.18
C GLU A 335 7.70 4.56 4.47
N PHE A 336 8.62 5.55 4.51
CA PHE A 336 8.27 6.84 3.98
C PHE A 336 9.49 7.62 3.48
N TYR A 337 9.46 7.95 2.20
CA TYR A 337 10.49 8.74 1.51
C TYR A 337 9.87 9.98 0.86
N PRO A 338 9.60 11.07 1.61
CA PRO A 338 8.87 12.23 1.09
C PRO A 338 9.60 12.97 -0.03
N GLU A 339 10.92 12.97 0.02
CA GLU A 339 11.79 13.65 -0.96
C GLU A 339 12.27 12.73 -2.07
N ASN A 340 11.74 11.54 -2.18
CA ASN A 340 12.36 10.52 -2.94
C ASN A 340 12.31 10.73 -4.43
N GLY A 341 13.39 11.36 -4.81
CA GLY A 341 13.76 11.58 -6.14
C GLY A 341 13.94 10.31 -6.90
N GLY A 342 13.28 9.63 -7.42
CA GLY A 342 13.38 8.47 -8.29
C GLY A 342 12.01 7.96 -8.70
N PHE A 343 11.09 8.05 -7.78
CA PHE A 343 9.72 7.57 -8.02
C PHE A 343 8.72 8.71 -8.25
N ASN A 344 9.06 9.94 -7.87
CA ASN A 344 8.23 11.13 -8.11
C ASN A 344 8.84 11.99 -9.22
N PRO A 345 8.30 11.97 -10.45
CA PRO A 345 8.71 12.90 -11.49
C PRO A 345 8.47 14.35 -11.02
N LYS A 346 9.53 15.19 -11.04
CA LYS A 346 9.50 16.54 -10.47
C LYS A 346 8.32 17.38 -10.97
N GLY A 347 7.48 17.83 -10.01
CA GLY A 347 6.37 18.74 -10.25
C GLY A 347 5.21 18.15 -11.07
N ILE A 348 5.14 16.84 -11.20
CA ILE A 348 4.01 16.16 -11.86
C ILE A 348 2.95 15.79 -10.83
N MET A 349 3.35 15.17 -9.73
CA MET A 349 2.44 14.78 -8.64
C MET A 349 2.61 15.76 -7.49
N ARG A 350 1.67 16.70 -7.36
CA ARG A 350 1.73 17.77 -6.40
C ARG A 350 1.17 17.30 -5.07
N MET A 351 2.05 17.09 -4.14
CA MET A 351 1.77 16.84 -2.74
C MET A 351 2.98 17.23 -1.91
N GLU A 352 2.76 18.02 -0.89
CA GLU A 352 3.78 18.34 0.10
C GLU A 352 3.55 17.51 1.36
N TRP A 353 4.35 16.47 1.52
CA TRP A 353 4.37 15.70 2.74
C TRP A 353 5.23 16.42 3.79
N LYS A 354 4.69 16.57 5.00
CA LYS A 354 5.44 17.12 6.13
C LYS A 354 5.51 16.08 7.24
N VAL A 355 6.71 15.66 7.56
CA VAL A 355 6.98 14.84 8.75
C VAL A 355 7.15 15.79 9.93
N ASP A 356 6.37 15.58 10.99
CA ASP A 356 6.46 16.40 12.19
C ASP A 356 7.71 16.07 13.04
N ALA A 357 7.92 16.84 14.10
CA ALA A 357 9.08 16.67 14.99
C ALA A 357 9.10 15.31 15.69
N ASP A 358 7.95 14.67 15.83
CA ASP A 358 7.78 13.36 16.48
C ASP A 358 7.96 12.18 15.50
N GLY A 359 8.15 12.43 14.20
CA GLY A 359 8.31 11.40 13.18
C GLY A 359 6.99 10.86 12.64
N TYR A 360 5.97 11.71 12.52
CA TYR A 360 4.67 11.36 11.95
C TYR A 360 4.35 12.20 10.73
N VAL A 361 3.55 11.65 9.83
CA VAL A 361 2.95 12.32 8.69
C VAL A 361 1.42 12.43 8.88
N GLY A 362 0.84 13.55 8.45
CA GLY A 362 -0.61 13.73 8.43
C GLY A 362 -1.31 12.81 7.43
N LEU A 363 -2.63 12.64 7.58
CA LEU A 363 -3.43 11.86 6.65
C LEU A 363 -3.61 12.61 5.32
N PRO A 364 -3.74 11.90 4.16
CA PRO A 364 -4.10 12.52 2.90
C PRO A 364 -5.46 13.24 3.01
N ASN A 365 -5.56 14.49 2.58
CA ASN A 365 -6.71 15.35 2.88
C ASN A 365 -7.68 15.58 1.71
N GLY A 366 -7.32 15.27 0.47
CA GLY A 366 -8.15 15.53 -0.71
C GLY A 366 -9.12 14.39 -1.01
N PRO A 367 -10.17 14.64 -1.82
CA PRO A 367 -11.00 13.59 -2.39
C PRO A 367 -10.17 12.57 -3.17
N GLY A 368 -10.56 11.30 -3.12
CA GLY A 368 -9.80 10.22 -3.73
C GLY A 368 -8.49 9.99 -2.99
N LEU A 369 -7.40 9.85 -3.74
CA LEU A 369 -6.05 9.73 -3.20
C LEU A 369 -5.51 11.06 -2.64
N GLY A 370 -6.15 12.19 -2.96
CA GLY A 370 -5.72 13.51 -2.52
C GLY A 370 -4.48 14.03 -3.23
N ILE A 371 -4.12 13.48 -4.38
CA ILE A 371 -2.97 13.86 -5.18
C ILE A 371 -3.42 14.66 -6.40
N ASP A 372 -2.83 15.84 -6.60
CA ASP A 372 -3.00 16.64 -7.80
C ASP A 372 -1.95 16.25 -8.85
N VAL A 373 -2.39 15.80 -10.02
CA VAL A 373 -1.51 15.35 -11.11
C VAL A 373 -1.52 16.39 -12.24
N ASP A 374 -0.34 16.92 -12.58
CA ASP A 374 -0.15 17.76 -13.77
C ASP A 374 -0.13 16.89 -15.03
N GLU A 375 -1.32 16.66 -15.58
CA GLU A 375 -1.51 15.76 -16.73
C GLU A 375 -0.66 16.18 -17.93
N LYS A 376 -0.62 17.50 -18.22
CA LYS A 376 0.14 18.04 -19.36
C LYS A 376 1.62 17.71 -19.22
N LYS A 377 2.16 17.96 -18.04
CA LYS A 377 3.57 17.67 -17.76
C LYS A 377 3.88 16.18 -17.78
N LEU A 378 2.96 15.34 -17.26
CA LEU A 378 3.09 13.88 -17.32
C LEU A 378 3.15 13.39 -18.78
N GLU A 379 2.29 13.92 -19.65
CA GLU A 379 2.28 13.57 -21.07
C GLU A 379 3.55 14.05 -21.79
N GLU A 380 4.03 15.26 -21.47
CA GLU A 380 5.29 15.78 -22.02
C GLU A 380 6.49 14.91 -21.63
N GLU A 381 6.58 14.51 -20.35
CA GLU A 381 7.63 13.60 -19.88
C GLU A 381 7.52 12.21 -20.52
N GLY A 382 6.31 11.68 -20.67
CA GLY A 382 6.08 10.37 -21.30
C GLY A 382 6.43 10.30 -22.79
N LYS A 383 6.48 11.47 -23.49
CA LYS A 383 6.92 11.54 -24.89
C LYS A 383 8.44 11.50 -25.06
N LYS A 384 9.20 11.75 -23.99
CA LYS A 384 10.65 11.67 -24.02
C LYS A 384 11.11 10.22 -24.18
N PRO A 385 12.27 9.96 -24.78
CA PRO A 385 12.83 8.62 -24.81
C PRO A 385 12.99 8.05 -23.40
N GLN A 386 12.34 6.92 -23.12
CA GLN A 386 12.41 6.23 -21.84
C GLN A 386 13.33 5.04 -21.97
N THR A 387 14.21 4.83 -20.98
CA THR A 387 15.06 3.64 -20.90
C THR A 387 14.87 3.00 -19.55
N TYR A 388 14.58 1.70 -19.54
CA TYR A 388 14.51 0.91 -18.33
C TYR A 388 15.67 -0.07 -18.30
N ARG A 389 16.43 -0.05 -17.22
CA ARG A 389 17.48 -1.01 -16.97
C ARG A 389 17.31 -1.57 -15.56
N TRP A 390 17.32 -2.88 -15.45
CA TRP A 390 17.42 -3.51 -14.15
C TRP A 390 18.77 -3.13 -13.52
N PRO A 391 18.81 -2.67 -12.27
CA PRO A 391 20.05 -2.42 -11.56
C PRO A 391 20.71 -3.77 -11.24
N GLY A 392 21.46 -4.31 -12.18
CA GLY A 392 22.31 -5.47 -11.91
C GLY A 392 23.49 -5.03 -11.04
N ARG A 393 23.59 -5.60 -9.84
CA ARG A 393 24.79 -5.45 -9.00
C ARG A 393 25.64 -6.70 -9.10
N THR A 394 26.96 -6.54 -9.15
CA THR A 394 27.90 -7.64 -9.16
C THR A 394 28.76 -7.63 -7.90
N LEU A 395 29.03 -8.80 -7.36
CA LEU A 395 30.00 -8.99 -6.30
C LEU A 395 31.43 -8.90 -6.85
N LYS A 396 32.43 -8.85 -5.96
CA LYS A 396 33.88 -8.73 -6.35
C LYS A 396 34.38 -9.89 -7.22
N ASP A 397 33.77 -11.06 -7.11
CA ASP A 397 34.06 -12.24 -7.91
C ASP A 397 33.35 -12.29 -9.26
N GLY A 398 32.56 -11.26 -9.59
CA GLY A 398 31.78 -11.18 -10.83
C GLY A 398 30.39 -11.86 -10.77
N SER A 399 30.04 -12.51 -9.67
CA SER A 399 28.72 -13.08 -9.50
C SER A 399 27.65 -11.98 -9.34
N ILE A 400 26.39 -12.30 -9.66
CA ILE A 400 25.27 -11.38 -9.53
C ILE A 400 24.83 -11.34 -8.06
N ALA A 401 24.81 -10.14 -7.50
CA ALA A 401 24.23 -9.94 -6.16
C ALA A 401 22.71 -10.00 -6.22
N ASP A 402 22.11 -10.65 -5.25
CA ASP A 402 20.69 -10.53 -5.00
C ASP A 402 20.41 -9.15 -4.37
N TYR A 403 19.34 -8.50 -4.84
CA TYR A 403 19.02 -7.14 -4.41
C TYR A 403 17.52 -6.91 -4.40
#